data_477da02d6bccf4e5291e0c3ccf8a56d6
#
_entry.id   477da02d6bccf4e5291e0c3ccf8a56d6
#
_cell.length_a   1.000
_cell.length_b   1.000
_cell.length_c   1.000
_cell.angle_alpha   90.00
_cell.angle_beta   90.00
_cell.angle_gamma   90.00
#
_symmetry.space_group_name_H-M   'P 1'
#
loop_
_entity.id
_entity.type
_entity.pdbx_description
1 polymer ?
#
loop_
_entity_poly.entity_id
_entity_poly.type
_entity_poly.pdbx_seq_one_letter_code
_entity_poly.pdbx_strand_id
1 'polypeptide(L)'
;SVPAHTVNPGFIEYFKMSYGPSYQAFTHKDVRFITVNSPVINSGLDEETAQQMWLQGELEASEGMRIHMFSHYPPYLYEPDEASNYDNLDEPGRGWLLDLLQKYRVEAFHSGHVHQFFYKHHSGTDIYNIQATGNLRQDFSYLFRVGPAGEFGRNDGAKLGYCIVDVYPDGHTARFRRSYGATLMEGVEVESFERLRECMGRVGVHIRYPLGEVVTLPYMGPLDEFVRKRARNDYPLMALWELGPGTLRLPLTELTVPASRRIYGLLCSMGYKLGFFHLGVPEKSQIELYRELVDFVEVITPWSQMEEALVSAGSLRTDTGVPVYLAHI
;
A
#
# COMPACT_ATOMS: atom_id res chain seq x y z
N SER A 1 -0.62 -13.70 -13.31
CA SER A 1 -1.46 -13.24 -14.42
C SER A 1 -2.30 -14.39 -14.99
N VAL A 2 -3.40 -14.06 -15.64
CA VAL A 2 -4.18 -15.06 -16.40
C VAL A 2 -3.31 -15.47 -17.58
N PRO A 3 -3.11 -16.77 -17.83
CA PRO A 3 -2.36 -17.21 -18.99
C PRO A 3 -2.90 -16.58 -20.27
N ALA A 4 -2.04 -16.14 -21.17
CA ALA A 4 -2.43 -15.44 -22.40
C ALA A 4 -3.47 -16.20 -23.25
N HIS A 5 -3.48 -17.53 -23.18
CA HIS A 5 -4.47 -18.35 -23.88
C HIS A 5 -5.91 -18.25 -23.33
N THR A 6 -6.12 -17.63 -22.16
CA THR A 6 -7.46 -17.38 -21.63
C THR A 6 -8.06 -16.07 -22.15
N VAL A 7 -7.24 -15.21 -22.73
CA VAL A 7 -7.67 -13.98 -23.39
C VAL A 7 -7.71 -14.23 -24.89
N ASN A 8 -8.82 -13.95 -25.53
CA ASN A 8 -8.97 -14.15 -26.97
C ASN A 8 -9.81 -13.02 -27.59
N PRO A 9 -9.67 -12.79 -28.92
CA PRO A 9 -10.40 -11.74 -29.61
C PRO A 9 -11.92 -11.82 -29.45
N GLY A 10 -12.48 -13.04 -29.40
CA GLY A 10 -13.93 -13.22 -29.24
C GLY A 10 -14.47 -12.70 -27.91
N PHE A 11 -13.75 -12.90 -26.82
CA PHE A 11 -14.12 -12.35 -25.50
C PHE A 11 -13.96 -10.84 -25.48
N ILE A 12 -12.94 -10.29 -26.11
CA ILE A 12 -12.71 -8.85 -26.19
C ILE A 12 -13.88 -8.19 -26.97
N GLU A 13 -14.25 -8.75 -28.13
CA GLU A 13 -15.37 -8.25 -28.91
C GLU A 13 -16.71 -8.39 -28.17
N TYR A 14 -16.95 -9.50 -27.50
CA TYR A 14 -18.14 -9.65 -26.65
C TYR A 14 -18.20 -8.58 -25.55
N PHE A 15 -17.07 -8.30 -24.91
CA PHE A 15 -17.00 -7.22 -23.91
C PHE A 15 -17.33 -5.86 -24.55
N LYS A 16 -16.69 -5.55 -25.69
CA LYS A 16 -16.94 -4.27 -26.40
C LYS A 16 -18.39 -4.10 -26.80
N MET A 17 -19.04 -5.16 -27.25
CA MET A 17 -20.48 -5.11 -27.61
C MET A 17 -21.38 -4.94 -26.40
N SER A 18 -21.01 -5.48 -25.23
CA SER A 18 -21.85 -5.47 -24.03
C SER A 18 -21.65 -4.24 -23.16
N TYR A 19 -20.42 -3.71 -23.09
CA TYR A 19 -20.01 -2.70 -22.12
C TYR A 19 -19.28 -1.49 -22.72
N GLY A 20 -19.00 -1.51 -24.01
CA GLY A 20 -18.24 -0.47 -24.70
C GLY A 20 -16.74 -0.75 -24.75
N PRO A 21 -15.91 0.24 -25.05
CA PRO A 21 -14.46 0.08 -25.22
C PRO A 21 -13.81 -0.65 -24.07
N SER A 22 -12.91 -1.59 -24.35
CA SER A 22 -12.20 -2.37 -23.32
C SER A 22 -11.10 -1.59 -22.62
N TYR A 23 -10.66 -0.49 -23.21
CA TYR A 23 -9.80 0.52 -22.62
C TYR A 23 -10.29 1.90 -23.10
N GLN A 24 -10.19 2.91 -22.26
CA GLN A 24 -10.71 4.24 -22.57
C GLN A 24 -10.08 5.31 -21.67
N ALA A 25 -10.25 6.55 -22.08
CA ALA A 25 -9.83 7.68 -21.28
C ALA A 25 -10.83 8.84 -21.41
N PHE A 26 -10.98 9.60 -20.34
CA PHE A 26 -11.77 10.82 -20.33
C PHE A 26 -11.13 11.86 -19.43
N THR A 27 -11.47 13.13 -19.65
CA THR A 27 -11.05 14.23 -18.80
C THR A 27 -12.26 14.74 -18.02
N HIS A 28 -12.08 14.90 -16.71
CA HIS A 28 -13.05 15.60 -15.89
C HIS A 28 -12.34 16.71 -15.12
N LYS A 29 -12.78 17.96 -15.32
CA LYS A 29 -12.03 19.13 -14.87
C LYS A 29 -10.59 19.05 -15.43
N ASP A 30 -9.59 19.21 -14.60
CA ASP A 30 -8.18 19.22 -15.05
C ASP A 30 -7.47 17.86 -14.80
N VAL A 31 -8.24 16.78 -14.66
CA VAL A 31 -7.70 15.44 -14.37
C VAL A 31 -8.05 14.48 -15.49
N ARG A 32 -7.05 13.75 -15.97
CA ARG A 32 -7.20 12.65 -16.93
C ARG A 32 -7.40 11.32 -16.22
N PHE A 33 -8.47 10.63 -16.58
CA PHE A 33 -8.79 9.29 -16.10
C PHE A 33 -8.60 8.29 -17.24
N ILE A 34 -7.78 7.26 -17.02
CA ILE A 34 -7.41 6.27 -18.03
C ILE A 34 -7.70 4.87 -17.49
N THR A 35 -8.47 4.08 -18.21
CA THR A 35 -8.71 2.67 -17.88
C THR A 35 -8.02 1.79 -18.90
N VAL A 36 -7.25 0.81 -18.45
CA VAL A 36 -6.52 -0.16 -19.29
C VAL A 36 -7.07 -1.57 -19.12
N ASN A 37 -7.08 -2.33 -20.20
CA ASN A 37 -7.42 -3.74 -20.21
C ASN A 37 -6.17 -4.57 -19.87
N SER A 38 -5.92 -4.78 -18.58
CA SER A 38 -4.73 -5.51 -18.12
C SER A 38 -4.67 -6.98 -18.57
N PRO A 39 -5.76 -7.74 -18.72
CA PRO A 39 -5.73 -9.07 -19.31
C PRO A 39 -5.07 -9.18 -20.68
N VAL A 40 -5.05 -8.14 -21.52
CA VAL A 40 -4.39 -8.19 -22.83
C VAL A 40 -2.88 -7.93 -22.77
N ILE A 41 -2.37 -7.41 -21.67
CA ILE A 41 -0.93 -7.16 -21.49
C ILE A 41 -0.20 -8.51 -21.47
N ASN A 42 0.83 -8.68 -22.28
CA ASN A 42 1.57 -9.93 -22.54
C ASN A 42 0.75 -11.03 -23.22
N SER A 43 -0.36 -10.69 -23.86
CA SER A 43 -1.17 -11.68 -24.57
C SER A 43 -0.64 -12.05 -25.95
N GLY A 44 0.15 -11.18 -26.56
CA GLY A 44 0.61 -11.29 -27.95
C GLY A 44 -0.49 -11.06 -28.99
N LEU A 45 -1.67 -10.58 -28.57
CA LEU A 45 -2.78 -10.25 -29.47
C LEU A 45 -2.58 -8.86 -30.11
N ASP A 46 -3.16 -8.65 -31.27
CA ASP A 46 -3.17 -7.34 -31.95
C ASP A 46 -3.75 -6.24 -31.04
N GLU A 47 -4.72 -6.59 -30.21
CA GLU A 47 -5.33 -5.68 -29.22
C GLU A 47 -4.31 -5.18 -28.19
N GLU A 48 -3.31 -5.99 -27.82
CA GLU A 48 -2.24 -5.53 -26.95
C GLU A 48 -1.44 -4.40 -27.59
N THR A 49 -0.99 -4.62 -28.83
CA THR A 49 -0.24 -3.61 -29.59
C THR A 49 -1.07 -2.34 -29.77
N ALA A 50 -2.35 -2.50 -30.11
CA ALA A 50 -3.27 -1.37 -30.26
C ALA A 50 -3.44 -0.59 -28.96
N GLN A 51 -3.62 -1.28 -27.82
CA GLN A 51 -3.71 -0.63 -26.51
C GLN A 51 -2.40 0.05 -26.11
N GLN A 52 -1.26 -0.56 -26.38
CA GLN A 52 0.05 0.04 -26.05
C GLN A 52 0.27 1.36 -26.82
N MET A 53 0.01 1.37 -28.11
CA MET A 53 0.12 2.57 -28.94
C MET A 53 -0.87 3.65 -28.49
N TRP A 54 -2.12 3.27 -28.25
CA TRP A 54 -3.14 4.17 -27.77
C TRP A 54 -2.79 4.76 -26.41
N LEU A 55 -2.37 3.91 -25.43
CA LEU A 55 -2.03 4.38 -24.10
C LEU A 55 -0.85 5.36 -24.11
N GLN A 56 0.16 5.08 -24.92
CA GLN A 56 1.28 6.01 -25.07
C GLN A 56 0.81 7.36 -25.62
N GLY A 57 -0.01 7.36 -26.67
CA GLY A 57 -0.57 8.57 -27.24
C GLY A 57 -1.45 9.35 -26.26
N GLU A 58 -2.25 8.66 -25.45
CA GLU A 58 -3.07 9.28 -24.40
C GLU A 58 -2.24 9.93 -23.30
N LEU A 59 -1.15 9.26 -22.88
CA LEU A 59 -0.25 9.79 -21.87
C LEU A 59 0.55 10.99 -22.40
N GLU A 60 1.00 10.96 -23.65
CA GLU A 60 1.65 12.09 -24.33
C GLU A 60 0.68 13.30 -24.45
N ALA A 61 -0.56 13.06 -24.84
CA ALA A 61 -1.58 14.10 -24.92
C ALA A 61 -1.99 14.68 -23.57
N SER A 62 -1.66 13.98 -22.49
CA SER A 62 -1.99 14.37 -21.11
C SER A 62 -0.82 15.03 -20.39
N GLU A 63 0.25 15.42 -21.11
CA GLU A 63 1.39 16.08 -20.50
C GLU A 63 0.99 17.35 -19.74
N GLY A 64 1.44 17.45 -18.50
CA GLY A 64 1.08 18.55 -17.59
C GLY A 64 -0.28 18.42 -16.89
N MET A 65 -1.06 17.41 -17.23
CA MET A 65 -2.31 17.06 -16.50
C MET A 65 -2.01 16.10 -15.34
N ARG A 66 -2.88 16.10 -14.36
CA ARG A 66 -2.92 15.05 -13.34
C ARG A 66 -3.60 13.81 -13.93
N ILE A 67 -3.04 12.64 -13.67
CA ILE A 67 -3.49 11.40 -14.30
C ILE A 67 -3.83 10.37 -13.21
N HIS A 68 -5.03 9.81 -13.26
CA HIS A 68 -5.45 8.63 -12.53
C HIS A 68 -5.66 7.48 -13.49
N MET A 69 -4.98 6.35 -13.24
CA MET A 69 -5.07 5.16 -14.09
C MET A 69 -5.73 4.00 -13.35
N PHE A 70 -6.50 3.20 -14.06
CA PHE A 70 -7.26 2.07 -13.53
C PHE A 70 -6.97 0.80 -14.31
N SER A 71 -6.82 -0.31 -13.59
CA SER A 71 -6.55 -1.63 -14.13
C SER A 71 -7.24 -2.69 -13.28
N HIS A 72 -7.42 -3.90 -13.81
CA HIS A 72 -7.86 -5.03 -13.00
C HIS A 72 -6.69 -5.63 -12.21
N TYR A 73 -5.58 -5.96 -12.88
CA TYR A 73 -4.41 -6.54 -12.22
C TYR A 73 -3.53 -5.48 -11.58
N PRO A 74 -3.03 -5.71 -10.35
CA PRO A 74 -1.95 -4.91 -9.79
C PRO A 74 -0.63 -5.19 -10.55
N PRO A 75 0.25 -4.21 -10.66
CA PRO A 75 1.57 -4.45 -11.24
C PRO A 75 2.35 -5.50 -10.43
N TYR A 76 2.31 -5.40 -9.11
CA TYR A 76 2.97 -6.31 -8.16
C TYR A 76 2.30 -6.25 -6.79
N LEU A 77 2.54 -7.27 -5.94
CA LEU A 77 2.01 -7.36 -4.58
C LEU A 77 3.04 -7.01 -3.51
N TYR A 78 4.29 -7.34 -3.77
CA TYR A 78 5.37 -7.28 -2.80
C TYR A 78 6.47 -6.32 -3.25
N GLU A 79 7.12 -6.60 -4.37
CA GLU A 79 8.22 -5.80 -4.94
C GLU A 79 8.09 -5.72 -6.46
N PRO A 80 8.57 -4.64 -7.08
CA PRO A 80 8.48 -4.47 -8.53
C PRO A 80 9.11 -5.60 -9.35
N ASP A 81 10.15 -6.23 -8.80
CA ASP A 81 10.93 -7.32 -9.41
C ASP A 81 10.51 -8.72 -8.95
N GLU A 82 9.36 -8.83 -8.28
CA GLU A 82 8.84 -10.13 -7.84
C GLU A 82 8.57 -11.10 -8.99
N ALA A 83 8.60 -12.40 -8.70
CA ALA A 83 8.27 -13.41 -9.69
C ALA A 83 6.83 -13.27 -10.19
N SER A 84 6.62 -13.53 -11.47
CA SER A 84 5.30 -13.59 -12.07
C SER A 84 4.45 -14.68 -11.44
N ASN A 85 3.18 -14.36 -11.17
CA ASN A 85 2.21 -15.29 -10.61
C ASN A 85 0.78 -14.86 -11.02
N TYR A 86 -0.23 -15.60 -10.58
CA TYR A 86 -1.62 -15.31 -10.92
C TYR A 86 -2.08 -13.90 -10.51
N ASP A 87 -1.49 -13.31 -9.48
CA ASP A 87 -1.99 -12.11 -8.82
C ASP A 87 -1.31 -10.81 -9.26
N ASN A 88 -0.28 -10.87 -10.09
CA ASN A 88 0.44 -9.70 -10.59
C ASN A 88 0.52 -9.70 -12.11
N LEU A 89 0.97 -8.58 -12.68
CA LEU A 89 1.33 -8.54 -14.09
C LEU A 89 2.67 -9.26 -14.31
N ASP A 90 2.72 -10.08 -15.35
CA ASP A 90 3.96 -10.73 -15.81
C ASP A 90 4.90 -9.74 -16.46
N GLU A 91 6.19 -10.07 -16.47
CA GLU A 91 7.17 -9.40 -17.31
C GLU A 91 7.02 -9.87 -18.79
N PRO A 92 7.30 -9.01 -19.76
CA PRO A 92 7.82 -7.63 -19.65
C PRO A 92 6.74 -6.56 -19.45
N GLY A 93 5.47 -6.88 -19.47
CA GLY A 93 4.37 -5.94 -19.42
C GLY A 93 4.32 -5.16 -18.10
N ARG A 94 4.74 -5.77 -16.99
CA ARG A 94 4.88 -5.08 -15.70
C ARG A 94 5.90 -3.96 -15.77
N GLY A 95 7.12 -4.25 -16.20
CA GLY A 95 8.18 -3.26 -16.35
C GLY A 95 7.75 -2.12 -17.28
N TRP A 96 7.19 -2.46 -18.45
CA TRP A 96 6.65 -1.48 -19.38
C TRP A 96 5.60 -0.54 -18.73
N LEU A 97 4.66 -1.10 -17.96
CA LEU A 97 3.64 -0.29 -17.28
C LEU A 97 4.26 0.63 -16.22
N LEU A 98 5.16 0.11 -15.38
CA LEU A 98 5.83 0.88 -14.33
C LEU A 98 6.67 2.03 -14.92
N ASP A 99 7.36 1.80 -16.03
CA ASP A 99 8.11 2.83 -16.76
C ASP A 99 7.19 3.96 -17.27
N LEU A 100 6.00 3.61 -17.78
CA LEU A 100 5.01 4.61 -18.19
C LEU A 100 4.50 5.42 -17.00
N LEU A 101 4.15 4.76 -15.88
CA LEU A 101 3.69 5.46 -14.67
C LEU A 101 4.73 6.50 -14.21
N GLN A 102 6.00 6.13 -14.20
CA GLN A 102 7.09 7.01 -13.80
C GLN A 102 7.33 8.12 -14.83
N LYS A 103 7.44 7.78 -16.12
CA LYS A 103 7.74 8.72 -17.22
C LYS A 103 6.72 9.84 -17.29
N TYR A 104 5.44 9.50 -17.20
CA TYR A 104 4.33 10.46 -17.34
C TYR A 104 3.81 10.97 -15.99
N ARG A 105 4.49 10.64 -14.89
CA ARG A 105 4.15 11.10 -13.53
C ARG A 105 2.69 10.84 -13.19
N VAL A 106 2.21 9.63 -13.47
CA VAL A 106 0.86 9.22 -13.11
C VAL A 106 0.68 9.38 -11.60
N GLU A 107 -0.32 10.15 -11.18
CA GLU A 107 -0.53 10.48 -9.77
C GLU A 107 -0.99 9.26 -8.97
N ALA A 108 -1.95 8.53 -9.50
CA ALA A 108 -2.48 7.35 -8.83
C ALA A 108 -2.81 6.23 -9.82
N PHE A 109 -2.49 5.01 -9.42
CA PHE A 109 -2.84 3.77 -10.12
C PHE A 109 -3.70 2.89 -9.23
N HIS A 110 -4.88 2.53 -9.71
CA HIS A 110 -5.88 1.77 -8.96
C HIS A 110 -6.08 0.39 -9.59
N SER A 111 -6.06 -0.66 -8.76
CA SER A 111 -6.25 -2.04 -9.19
C SER A 111 -7.09 -2.84 -8.19
N GLY A 112 -7.48 -4.05 -8.58
CA GLY A 112 -8.24 -4.99 -7.75
C GLY A 112 -7.65 -6.40 -7.82
N HIS A 113 -8.40 -7.36 -8.32
CA HIS A 113 -8.04 -8.75 -8.59
C HIS A 113 -7.80 -9.63 -7.37
N VAL A 114 -6.91 -9.22 -6.46
CA VAL A 114 -6.50 -10.05 -5.32
C VAL A 114 -7.44 -9.96 -4.12
N HIS A 115 -8.46 -9.11 -4.18
CA HIS A 115 -9.48 -8.92 -3.14
C HIS A 115 -8.90 -8.50 -1.77
N GLN A 116 -7.71 -7.88 -1.77
CA GLN A 116 -7.01 -7.44 -0.57
C GLN A 116 -6.50 -6.02 -0.75
N PHE A 117 -6.32 -5.34 0.37
CA PHE A 117 -5.75 -4.02 0.37
C PHE A 117 -4.22 -4.06 0.32
N PHE A 118 -3.64 -3.39 -0.69
CA PHE A 118 -2.23 -3.06 -0.74
C PHE A 118 -2.05 -1.60 -1.14
N TYR A 119 -1.05 -0.96 -0.58
CA TYR A 119 -0.66 0.38 -0.96
C TYR A 119 0.86 0.47 -1.13
N LYS A 120 1.28 1.18 -2.16
CA LYS A 120 2.68 1.48 -2.41
C LYS A 120 2.80 2.87 -3.03
N HIS A 121 3.77 3.65 -2.57
CA HIS A 121 4.25 4.79 -3.32
C HIS A 121 5.46 4.35 -4.13
N HIS A 122 5.38 4.43 -5.46
CA HIS A 122 6.42 3.95 -6.37
C HIS A 122 6.74 5.03 -7.40
N SER A 123 7.98 5.55 -7.38
CA SER A 123 8.48 6.53 -8.37
C SER A 123 7.54 7.73 -8.59
N GLY A 124 6.89 8.22 -7.54
CA GLY A 124 5.96 9.35 -7.61
C GLY A 124 4.49 8.98 -7.85
N THR A 125 4.17 7.70 -8.06
CA THR A 125 2.80 7.19 -8.24
C THR A 125 2.30 6.52 -6.97
N ASP A 126 1.10 6.87 -6.52
CA ASP A 126 0.37 6.14 -5.49
C ASP A 126 -0.32 4.92 -6.10
N ILE A 127 0.13 3.72 -5.78
CA ILE A 127 -0.44 2.46 -6.28
C ILE A 127 -1.35 1.87 -5.21
N TYR A 128 -2.63 1.77 -5.54
CA TYR A 128 -3.66 1.18 -4.68
C TYR A 128 -4.12 -0.14 -5.28
N ASN A 129 -4.09 -1.21 -4.50
CA ASN A 129 -4.89 -2.38 -4.76
C ASN A 129 -6.06 -2.39 -3.77
N ILE A 130 -7.28 -2.41 -4.30
CA ILE A 130 -8.49 -2.20 -3.51
C ILE A 130 -9.12 -3.55 -3.17
N GLN A 131 -9.60 -3.67 -1.94
CA GLN A 131 -10.33 -4.84 -1.48
C GLN A 131 -11.64 -5.06 -2.24
N ALA A 132 -12.14 -6.29 -2.23
CA ALA A 132 -13.45 -6.60 -2.79
C ALA A 132 -14.58 -6.23 -1.84
N THR A 133 -15.77 -5.99 -2.38
CA THR A 133 -16.99 -5.70 -1.60
C THR A 133 -17.69 -6.95 -1.10
N GLY A 134 -17.53 -8.09 -1.77
CA GLY A 134 -18.38 -9.26 -1.58
C GLY A 134 -17.66 -10.52 -1.12
N ASN A 135 -16.39 -10.71 -1.46
CA ASN A 135 -15.69 -11.94 -1.13
C ASN A 135 -14.18 -11.73 -0.97
N LEU A 136 -13.58 -12.58 -0.15
CA LEU A 136 -12.13 -12.65 0.04
C LEU A 136 -11.59 -13.92 -0.61
N ARG A 137 -10.34 -13.88 -1.02
CA ARG A 137 -9.61 -15.07 -1.44
C ARG A 137 -9.04 -15.77 -0.21
N GLN A 138 -9.14 -17.10 -0.19
CA GLN A 138 -8.75 -17.90 0.98
C GLN A 138 -7.27 -17.81 1.31
N ASP A 139 -6.41 -17.77 0.30
CA ASP A 139 -4.96 -17.65 0.47
C ASP A 139 -4.56 -16.33 1.16
N PHE A 140 -5.19 -15.21 0.79
CA PHE A 140 -4.95 -13.91 1.39
C PHE A 140 -5.62 -13.71 2.76
N SER A 141 -6.54 -14.57 3.15
CA SER A 141 -7.21 -14.45 4.45
C SER A 141 -6.26 -14.62 5.64
N TYR A 142 -5.03 -15.11 5.41
CA TYR A 142 -3.97 -15.11 6.42
C TYR A 142 -3.44 -13.73 6.75
N LEU A 143 -3.55 -12.78 5.84
CA LEU A 143 -3.18 -11.40 6.11
C LEU A 143 -4.22 -10.82 7.07
N PHE A 144 -3.78 -10.12 8.08
CA PHE A 144 -4.61 -9.39 9.03
C PHE A 144 -5.82 -10.18 9.56
N ARG A 145 -5.74 -10.57 10.80
CA ARG A 145 -6.84 -11.20 11.54
C ARG A 145 -7.48 -10.17 12.45
N VAL A 146 -8.79 -9.97 12.30
CA VAL A 146 -9.57 -8.99 13.08
C VAL A 146 -10.47 -9.72 14.09
N GLY A 147 -10.51 -9.19 15.31
CA GLY A 147 -11.48 -9.52 16.32
C GLY A 147 -11.30 -10.84 17.03
N PRO A 148 -12.18 -11.21 17.97
CA PRO A 148 -12.28 -12.59 18.35
C PRO A 148 -12.66 -13.35 17.10
N ALA A 149 -11.78 -14.25 16.73
CA ALA A 149 -12.03 -15.15 15.66
C ALA A 149 -13.38 -15.81 15.87
N GLY A 150 -14.25 -15.73 14.88
CA GLY A 150 -15.38 -16.64 14.80
C GLY A 150 -14.86 -18.07 14.90
N GLU A 151 -15.74 -19.05 14.93
CA GLU A 151 -15.35 -20.44 14.94
C GLU A 151 -14.19 -20.68 13.93
N PHE A 152 -13.10 -21.24 14.43
CA PHE A 152 -11.87 -21.49 13.68
C PHE A 152 -11.05 -20.27 13.21
N GLY A 153 -11.24 -19.12 13.78
CA GLY A 153 -10.22 -18.11 13.76
C GLY A 153 -10.27 -17.08 12.64
N ARG A 154 -11.34 -16.92 11.90
CA ARG A 154 -11.42 -15.94 10.83
C ARG A 154 -12.69 -15.12 10.88
N ASN A 155 -12.53 -13.85 11.16
CA ASN A 155 -13.55 -12.86 10.84
C ASN A 155 -12.95 -11.92 9.78
N ASP A 156 -13.19 -12.24 8.53
CA ASP A 156 -12.67 -11.50 7.39
C ASP A 156 -13.59 -10.36 6.93
N GLY A 157 -14.76 -10.21 7.56
CA GLY A 157 -15.73 -9.18 7.19
C GLY A 157 -15.14 -7.76 7.20
N ALA A 158 -14.27 -7.47 8.14
CA ALA A 158 -13.60 -6.17 8.23
C ALA A 158 -12.62 -5.87 7.07
N LYS A 159 -12.29 -6.85 6.25
CA LYS A 159 -11.45 -6.67 5.05
C LYS A 159 -12.27 -6.33 3.80
N LEU A 160 -13.58 -6.56 3.83
CA LEU A 160 -14.47 -6.25 2.73
C LEU A 160 -14.79 -4.75 2.70
N GLY A 161 -14.82 -4.18 1.51
CA GLY A 161 -15.09 -2.76 1.39
C GLY A 161 -14.83 -2.20 0.00
N TYR A 162 -14.85 -0.89 -0.09
CA TYR A 162 -14.58 -0.12 -1.29
C TYR A 162 -13.83 1.16 -0.95
N CYS A 163 -13.30 1.83 -1.96
CA CYS A 163 -12.59 3.07 -1.82
C CYS A 163 -13.33 4.21 -2.54
N ILE A 164 -13.44 5.35 -1.87
CA ILE A 164 -13.84 6.61 -2.47
C ILE A 164 -12.58 7.46 -2.60
N VAL A 165 -12.30 7.94 -3.79
CA VAL A 165 -11.18 8.85 -4.04
C VAL A 165 -11.70 10.25 -4.29
N ASP A 166 -11.37 11.16 -3.38
CA ASP A 166 -11.64 12.60 -3.56
C ASP A 166 -10.43 13.26 -4.20
N VAL A 167 -10.64 13.91 -5.33
CA VAL A 167 -9.58 14.57 -6.09
C VAL A 167 -9.72 16.09 -5.91
N TYR A 168 -8.68 16.70 -5.36
CA TYR A 168 -8.58 18.13 -5.08
C TYR A 168 -7.65 18.81 -6.08
N PRO A 169 -7.57 20.14 -6.13
CA PRO A 169 -6.65 20.82 -7.07
C PRO A 169 -5.16 20.45 -6.89
N ASP A 170 -4.75 20.07 -5.70
CA ASP A 170 -3.35 19.83 -5.29
C ASP A 170 -3.04 18.38 -4.89
N GLY A 171 -3.94 17.44 -5.14
CA GLY A 171 -3.73 16.01 -4.82
C GLY A 171 -5.04 15.26 -4.68
N HIS A 172 -4.97 14.07 -4.07
CA HIS A 172 -6.14 13.25 -3.79
C HIS A 172 -6.08 12.65 -2.40
N THR A 173 -7.24 12.24 -1.89
CA THR A 173 -7.35 11.38 -0.71
C THR A 173 -8.11 10.12 -1.05
N ALA A 174 -7.75 9.00 -0.43
CA ALA A 174 -8.42 7.73 -0.56
C ALA A 174 -9.13 7.39 0.75
N ARG A 175 -10.46 7.31 0.71
CA ARG A 175 -11.30 6.93 1.84
C ARG A 175 -11.76 5.49 1.68
N PHE A 176 -11.37 4.64 2.60
CA PHE A 176 -11.78 3.23 2.59
C PHE A 176 -13.04 3.06 3.44
N ARG A 177 -14.04 2.41 2.86
CA ARG A 177 -15.29 2.09 3.55
C ARG A 177 -15.41 0.58 3.69
N ARG A 178 -15.52 0.12 4.92
CA ARG A 178 -15.71 -1.29 5.22
C ARG A 178 -17.18 -1.65 5.07
N SER A 179 -17.49 -2.70 4.31
CA SER A 179 -18.85 -3.19 4.13
C SER A 179 -19.20 -4.31 5.10
N TYR A 180 -18.21 -4.93 5.74
CA TYR A 180 -18.37 -6.09 6.60
C TYR A 180 -19.12 -7.26 5.97
N GLY A 181 -19.28 -7.28 4.64
CA GLY A 181 -20.06 -8.27 3.93
C GLY A 181 -21.57 -8.16 4.15
N ALA A 182 -22.03 -7.15 4.86
CA ALA A 182 -23.45 -6.92 5.09
C ALA A 182 -24.05 -6.05 3.99
N THR A 183 -25.31 -6.33 3.64
CA THR A 183 -26.15 -5.38 2.91
C THR A 183 -26.46 -4.24 3.87
N LEU A 184 -26.10 -3.03 3.52
CA LEU A 184 -26.43 -1.85 4.33
C LEU A 184 -27.94 -1.67 4.33
N MET A 185 -28.52 -1.70 5.51
CA MET A 185 -29.91 -1.31 5.69
C MET A 185 -30.00 0.22 5.71
N GLU A 186 -31.12 0.77 5.26
CA GLU A 186 -31.38 2.20 5.29
C GLU A 186 -31.18 2.76 6.71
N GLY A 187 -30.37 3.80 6.86
CA GLY A 187 -30.08 4.42 8.16
C GLY A 187 -28.88 3.88 8.91
N VAL A 188 -28.13 2.91 8.35
CA VAL A 188 -26.85 2.49 8.93
C VAL A 188 -25.74 3.42 8.42
N GLU A 189 -25.13 4.19 9.32
CA GLU A 189 -23.89 4.90 9.02
C GLU A 189 -22.77 3.89 8.81
N VAL A 190 -22.14 3.93 7.65
CA VAL A 190 -20.91 3.17 7.40
C VAL A 190 -19.75 4.01 7.90
N GLU A 191 -18.99 3.46 8.84
CA GLU A 191 -17.75 4.09 9.25
C GLU A 191 -16.84 4.29 8.03
N SER A 192 -16.41 5.50 7.82
CA SER A 192 -15.49 5.86 6.74
C SER A 192 -14.15 6.25 7.33
N PHE A 193 -13.09 5.75 6.70
CA PHE A 193 -11.73 6.00 7.10
C PHE A 193 -11.01 6.71 5.95
N GLU A 194 -10.34 7.79 6.27
CA GLU A 194 -9.63 8.60 5.29
C GLU A 194 -8.12 8.37 5.40
N ARG A 195 -7.46 8.21 4.24
CA ARG A 195 -6.06 8.55 4.19
C ARG A 195 -5.97 10.06 4.40
N LEU A 196 -5.50 10.47 5.55
CA LEU A 196 -5.33 11.88 5.84
C LEU A 196 -4.23 12.45 4.94
N ARG A 197 -4.47 13.63 4.40
CA ARG A 197 -3.44 14.40 3.67
C ARG A 197 -2.33 14.83 4.62
N GLU A 198 -2.71 15.06 5.88
CA GLU A 198 -1.80 15.38 6.98
C GLU A 198 -2.22 14.61 8.23
N CYS A 199 -1.25 14.04 8.93
CA CYS A 199 -1.50 13.42 10.22
C CYS A 199 -1.79 14.49 11.27
N MET A 200 -3.04 14.64 11.65
CA MET A 200 -3.48 15.72 12.57
C MET A 200 -3.62 15.29 14.03
N GLY A 201 -3.34 14.03 14.32
CA GLY A 201 -3.55 13.49 15.66
C GLY A 201 -2.52 13.97 16.68
N ARG A 202 -3.00 14.36 17.86
CA ARG A 202 -2.17 14.56 19.08
C ARG A 202 -1.90 13.22 19.78
N VAL A 203 -2.42 12.14 19.25
CA VAL A 203 -2.32 10.79 19.83
C VAL A 203 -1.16 10.06 19.16
N GLY A 204 -0.31 9.44 19.98
CA GLY A 204 0.71 8.51 19.53
C GLY A 204 0.25 7.06 19.64
N VAL A 205 0.69 6.21 18.72
CA VAL A 205 0.43 4.76 18.74
C VAL A 205 1.73 4.00 18.91
N HIS A 206 1.74 3.04 19.83
CA HIS A 206 2.84 2.13 20.02
C HIS A 206 2.68 0.89 19.12
N ILE A 207 3.62 0.70 18.22
CA ILE A 207 3.64 -0.42 17.28
C ILE A 207 4.62 -1.48 17.80
N ARG A 208 4.13 -2.69 17.98
CA ARG A 208 4.93 -3.83 18.47
C ARG A 208 5.32 -4.82 17.37
N TYR A 209 4.70 -4.72 16.20
CA TYR A 209 4.93 -5.62 15.08
C TYR A 209 5.58 -4.87 13.92
N PRO A 210 6.40 -5.54 13.10
CA PRO A 210 6.97 -4.92 11.91
C PRO A 210 5.86 -4.53 10.95
N LEU A 211 5.79 -3.23 10.59
CA LEU A 211 4.81 -2.72 9.61
C LEU A 211 5.10 -3.22 8.19
N GLY A 212 6.33 -3.62 7.92
CA GLY A 212 6.75 -4.14 6.62
C GLY A 212 6.69 -5.68 6.55
N GLU A 213 5.83 -6.33 7.33
CA GLU A 213 5.73 -7.78 7.34
C GLU A 213 5.40 -8.33 5.95
N VAL A 214 6.22 -9.29 5.52
CA VAL A 214 6.01 -10.04 4.29
C VAL A 214 5.67 -11.46 4.64
N VAL A 215 4.54 -11.93 4.14
CA VAL A 215 4.01 -13.27 4.42
C VAL A 215 4.12 -14.13 3.19
N THR A 216 4.55 -15.38 3.36
CA THR A 216 4.43 -16.40 2.31
C THR A 216 3.04 -17.00 2.40
N LEU A 217 2.25 -16.79 1.36
CA LEU A 217 0.87 -17.26 1.29
C LEU A 217 0.81 -18.78 1.10
N PRO A 218 -0.26 -19.43 1.60
CA PRO A 218 -0.51 -20.84 1.30
C PRO A 218 -0.82 -21.04 -0.18
N TYR A 219 -0.72 -22.27 -0.63
CA TYR A 219 -1.12 -22.64 -1.99
C TYR A 219 -2.61 -22.39 -2.22
N MET A 220 -2.93 -21.83 -3.37
CA MET A 220 -4.27 -21.75 -3.91
C MET A 220 -4.35 -22.68 -5.12
N GLY A 221 -4.48 -23.96 -4.86
CA GLY A 221 -4.30 -25.06 -5.82
C GLY A 221 -4.85 -24.84 -7.24
N PRO A 222 -6.11 -24.40 -7.42
CA PRO A 222 -6.67 -24.21 -8.76
C PRO A 222 -6.07 -23.05 -9.56
N LEU A 223 -5.40 -22.11 -8.90
CA LEU A 223 -4.94 -20.86 -9.50
C LEU A 223 -3.42 -20.77 -9.63
N ASP A 224 -2.68 -21.30 -8.66
CA ASP A 224 -1.24 -21.08 -8.54
C ASP A 224 -0.43 -22.37 -8.45
N GLU A 225 -0.96 -23.52 -8.83
CA GLU A 225 -0.32 -24.82 -8.81
C GLU A 225 1.11 -24.86 -8.24
N PHE A 226 1.25 -25.20 -6.96
CA PHE A 226 2.53 -25.37 -6.26
C PHE A 226 3.42 -24.13 -6.12
N VAL A 227 2.97 -22.96 -6.56
CA VAL A 227 3.70 -21.69 -6.38
C VAL A 227 3.30 -21.05 -5.06
N ARG A 228 4.27 -20.83 -4.20
CA ARG A 228 4.09 -20.01 -2.99
C ARG A 228 4.52 -18.58 -3.30
N LYS A 229 3.57 -17.68 -3.27
CA LYS A 229 3.82 -16.27 -3.49
C LYS A 229 4.02 -15.51 -2.17
N ARG A 230 4.73 -14.41 -2.26
CA ARG A 230 4.93 -13.50 -1.15
C ARG A 230 4.00 -12.29 -1.31
N ALA A 231 3.45 -11.84 -0.20
CA ALA A 231 2.65 -10.62 -0.18
C ALA A 231 2.98 -9.80 1.08
N ARG A 232 2.86 -8.48 0.99
CA ARG A 232 2.94 -7.62 2.16
C ARG A 232 1.62 -7.63 2.89
N ASN A 233 1.71 -7.48 4.22
CA ASN A 233 0.55 -7.24 5.06
C ASN A 233 0.38 -5.72 5.26
N ASP A 234 -0.36 -5.06 4.39
CA ASP A 234 -0.59 -3.62 4.43
C ASP A 234 -1.83 -3.20 5.25
N TYR A 235 -2.56 -4.14 5.86
CA TYR A 235 -3.69 -3.82 6.73
C TYR A 235 -3.32 -3.01 7.98
N PRO A 236 -2.15 -3.19 8.63
CA PRO A 236 -1.72 -2.29 9.68
C PRO A 236 -1.58 -0.84 9.21
N LEU A 237 -1.12 -0.62 7.98
CA LEU A 237 -1.06 0.71 7.38
C LEU A 237 -2.46 1.30 7.18
N MET A 238 -3.40 0.51 6.66
CA MET A 238 -4.79 0.94 6.54
C MET A 238 -5.40 1.30 7.91
N ALA A 239 -5.14 0.48 8.95
CA ALA A 239 -5.59 0.77 10.31
C ALA A 239 -4.98 2.04 10.89
N LEU A 240 -3.73 2.37 10.58
CA LEU A 240 -3.12 3.64 10.95
C LEU A 240 -3.79 4.82 10.25
N TRP A 241 -4.17 4.68 8.99
CA TRP A 241 -4.94 5.72 8.30
C TRP A 241 -6.32 5.94 8.92
N GLU A 242 -6.98 4.85 9.32
CA GLU A 242 -8.27 4.91 10.03
C GLU A 242 -8.16 5.65 11.36
N LEU A 243 -7.12 5.36 12.14
CA LEU A 243 -6.89 5.98 13.44
C LEU A 243 -6.42 7.43 13.34
N GLY A 244 -5.66 7.78 12.29
CA GLY A 244 -5.07 9.09 12.09
C GLY A 244 -4.12 9.55 13.20
N PRO A 245 -3.25 8.70 13.79
CA PRO A 245 -2.32 9.16 14.82
C PRO A 245 -1.26 10.08 14.22
N GLY A 246 -0.83 11.09 14.97
CA GLY A 246 0.24 11.97 14.50
C GLY A 246 1.64 11.41 14.71
N THR A 247 1.78 10.44 15.62
CA THR A 247 3.09 9.92 16.06
C THR A 247 3.05 8.40 16.21
N LEU A 248 4.09 7.74 15.74
CA LEU A 248 4.28 6.31 15.94
C LEU A 248 5.49 6.05 16.82
N ARG A 249 5.34 5.16 17.79
CA ARG A 249 6.40 4.70 18.68
C ARG A 249 6.80 3.29 18.27
N LEU A 250 8.03 3.12 17.82
CA LEU A 250 8.56 1.96 17.11
C LEU A 250 9.84 1.43 17.76
N PRO A 251 10.17 0.14 17.66
CA PRO A 251 11.48 -0.36 18.13
C PRO A 251 12.61 0.17 17.23
N LEU A 252 13.67 0.67 17.81
CA LEU A 252 14.85 1.16 17.05
C LEU A 252 15.48 0.05 16.19
N THR A 253 15.43 -1.19 16.64
CA THR A 253 15.96 -2.36 15.94
C THR A 253 15.30 -2.58 14.57
N GLU A 254 14.07 -2.13 14.37
CA GLU A 254 13.37 -2.22 13.09
C GLU A 254 14.03 -1.37 11.98
N LEU A 255 14.79 -0.35 12.32
CA LEU A 255 15.55 0.43 11.33
C LEU A 255 16.63 -0.39 10.61
N THR A 256 17.08 -1.49 11.19
CA THR A 256 18.03 -2.40 10.52
C THR A 256 17.37 -3.28 9.45
N VAL A 257 16.03 -3.38 9.46
CA VAL A 257 15.25 -4.20 8.54
C VAL A 257 14.86 -3.39 7.28
N PRO A 258 15.34 -3.76 6.08
CA PRO A 258 15.08 -2.97 4.86
C PRO A 258 13.59 -2.77 4.54
N ALA A 259 12.77 -3.81 4.76
CA ALA A 259 11.33 -3.73 4.54
C ALA A 259 10.66 -2.72 5.48
N SER A 260 11.03 -2.71 6.76
CA SER A 260 10.52 -1.74 7.75
C SER A 260 10.95 -0.32 7.38
N ARG A 261 12.20 -0.10 7.01
CA ARG A 261 12.69 1.23 6.59
C ARG A 261 11.89 1.82 5.43
N ARG A 262 11.55 1.01 4.43
CA ARG A 262 10.72 1.48 3.31
C ARG A 262 9.35 1.97 3.77
N ILE A 263 8.71 1.23 4.66
CA ILE A 263 7.41 1.64 5.23
C ILE A 263 7.58 2.92 6.08
N TYR A 264 8.66 3.02 6.86
CA TYR A 264 8.91 4.21 7.66
C TYR A 264 9.16 5.46 6.79
N GLY A 265 9.93 5.33 5.71
CA GLY A 265 10.10 6.39 4.73
C GLY A 265 8.76 6.84 4.13
N LEU A 266 7.89 5.89 3.79
CA LEU A 266 6.54 6.16 3.32
C LEU A 266 5.72 6.91 4.40
N LEU A 267 5.73 6.45 5.64
CA LEU A 267 5.01 7.09 6.74
C LEU A 267 5.52 8.53 6.99
N CYS A 268 6.83 8.76 6.94
CA CYS A 268 7.40 10.10 7.01
C CYS A 268 6.88 10.99 5.87
N SER A 269 6.83 10.48 4.63
CA SER A 269 6.31 11.24 3.48
C SER A 269 4.82 11.57 3.60
N MET A 270 4.09 10.81 4.42
CA MET A 270 2.69 11.04 4.76
C MET A 270 2.50 11.98 5.95
N GLY A 271 3.59 12.48 6.55
CA GLY A 271 3.55 13.42 7.68
C GLY A 271 3.50 12.78 9.08
N TYR A 272 3.67 11.46 9.19
CA TYR A 272 3.79 10.83 10.51
C TYR A 272 5.13 11.18 11.16
N LYS A 273 5.11 11.43 12.47
CA LYS A 273 6.31 11.53 13.31
C LYS A 273 6.69 10.15 13.83
N LEU A 274 7.95 9.78 13.65
CA LEU A 274 8.46 8.49 14.08
C LEU A 274 9.38 8.65 15.29
N GLY A 275 8.95 8.11 16.42
CA GLY A 275 9.75 7.99 17.62
C GLY A 275 10.21 6.55 17.84
N PHE A 276 11.49 6.38 18.11
CA PHE A 276 12.07 5.06 18.28
C PHE A 276 12.47 4.79 19.72
N PHE A 277 12.01 3.69 20.29
CA PHE A 277 12.44 3.27 21.62
C PHE A 277 13.56 2.25 21.55
N HIS A 278 14.44 2.31 22.53
CA HIS A 278 15.57 1.41 22.73
C HIS A 278 15.76 1.06 24.21
N LEU A 279 16.13 -0.18 24.50
CA LEU A 279 16.48 -0.60 25.85
C LEU A 279 17.94 -0.20 26.12
N GLY A 280 18.16 0.73 27.05
CA GLY A 280 19.43 1.43 27.23
C GLY A 280 19.67 2.51 26.18
N VAL A 281 20.77 3.25 26.31
CA VAL A 281 21.15 4.30 25.37
C VAL A 281 21.70 3.67 24.09
N PRO A 282 21.12 3.95 22.91
CA PRO A 282 21.63 3.40 21.67
C PRO A 282 22.96 4.04 21.25
N GLU A 283 23.69 3.35 20.40
CA GLU A 283 24.89 3.89 19.76
C GLU A 283 24.53 5.06 18.83
N LYS A 284 25.31 6.14 18.88
CA LYS A 284 25.14 7.31 18.03
C LYS A 284 25.03 6.94 16.55
N SER A 285 25.87 6.03 16.08
CA SER A 285 25.91 5.56 14.70
C SER A 285 24.58 4.95 14.21
N GLN A 286 23.80 4.34 15.09
CA GLN A 286 22.48 3.80 14.77
C GLN A 286 21.46 4.90 14.46
N ILE A 287 21.59 6.05 15.10
CA ILE A 287 20.72 7.20 14.88
C ILE A 287 21.17 7.97 13.62
N GLU A 288 22.48 8.22 13.48
CA GLU A 288 23.03 8.98 12.36
C GLU A 288 22.78 8.31 11.02
N LEU A 289 22.85 6.98 10.96
CA LEU A 289 22.63 6.22 9.74
C LEU A 289 21.20 6.37 9.17
N TYR A 290 20.21 6.65 10.03
CA TYR A 290 18.80 6.77 9.66
C TYR A 290 18.19 8.09 10.14
N ARG A 291 19.01 9.13 10.22
CA ARG A 291 18.65 10.43 10.82
C ARG A 291 17.37 11.02 10.24
N GLU A 292 17.16 10.85 8.96
CA GLU A 292 15.97 11.36 8.23
C GLU A 292 14.67 10.69 8.63
N LEU A 293 14.71 9.50 9.25
CA LEU A 293 13.54 8.76 9.70
C LEU A 293 13.25 8.95 11.19
N VAL A 294 14.16 9.62 11.95
CA VAL A 294 14.08 9.66 13.39
C VAL A 294 13.68 11.05 13.87
N ASP A 295 12.44 11.22 14.35
CA ASP A 295 11.98 12.46 14.96
C ASP A 295 12.40 12.57 16.43
N PHE A 296 12.39 11.46 17.17
CA PHE A 296 12.88 11.40 18.55
C PHE A 296 13.27 9.97 18.95
N VAL A 297 14.07 9.89 20.01
CA VAL A 297 14.46 8.60 20.61
C VAL A 297 13.96 8.54 22.05
N GLU A 298 13.42 7.39 22.45
CA GLU A 298 13.07 7.08 23.83
C GLU A 298 14.01 6.00 24.36
N VAL A 299 14.77 6.34 25.36
CA VAL A 299 15.68 5.44 26.09
C VAL A 299 14.93 4.84 27.27
N ILE A 300 14.74 3.53 27.27
CA ILE A 300 14.10 2.79 28.35
C ILE A 300 15.19 2.17 29.21
N THR A 301 15.22 2.50 30.49
CA THR A 301 16.26 2.02 31.39
C THR A 301 15.68 1.68 32.77
N PRO A 302 16.28 0.72 33.51
CA PRO A 302 15.93 0.49 34.90
C PRO A 302 16.22 1.72 35.77
N TRP A 303 15.43 1.93 36.79
CA TRP A 303 15.62 3.07 37.71
C TRP A 303 17.03 3.15 38.27
N SER A 304 17.66 2.01 38.56
CA SER A 304 19.04 1.93 39.10
C SER A 304 20.12 2.45 38.13
N GLN A 305 19.80 2.60 36.85
CA GLN A 305 20.73 3.10 35.81
C GLN A 305 20.35 4.49 35.30
N MET A 306 19.35 5.12 35.90
CA MET A 306 18.75 6.37 35.37
C MET A 306 19.75 7.53 35.34
N GLU A 307 20.61 7.69 36.35
CA GLU A 307 21.61 8.78 36.41
C GLU A 307 22.64 8.64 35.27
N GLU A 308 23.17 7.44 35.05
CA GLU A 308 24.11 7.17 33.98
C GLU A 308 23.44 7.35 32.61
N ALA A 309 22.22 6.87 32.47
CA ALA A 309 21.44 7.02 31.25
C ALA A 309 21.14 8.49 30.95
N LEU A 310 20.88 9.32 31.95
CA LEU A 310 20.65 10.75 31.78
C LEU A 310 21.86 11.45 31.15
N VAL A 311 23.07 11.16 31.61
CA VAL A 311 24.33 11.73 31.10
C VAL A 311 24.52 11.28 29.64
N SER A 312 24.43 9.98 29.38
CA SER A 312 24.65 9.39 28.06
C SER A 312 23.58 9.83 27.04
N ALA A 313 22.32 9.92 27.46
CA ALA A 313 21.24 10.44 26.63
C ALA A 313 21.41 11.94 26.30
N GLY A 314 21.93 12.72 27.26
CA GLY A 314 22.29 14.12 27.05
C GLY A 314 23.38 14.28 25.98
N SER A 315 24.41 13.45 26.02
CA SER A 315 25.46 13.39 25.01
C SER A 315 24.90 12.99 23.65
N LEU A 316 24.09 11.91 23.59
CA LEU A 316 23.43 11.45 22.36
C LEU A 316 22.60 12.56 21.73
N ARG A 317 21.78 13.28 22.53
CA ARG A 317 20.99 14.41 22.06
C ARG A 317 21.85 15.52 21.46
N THR A 318 22.95 15.87 22.16
CA THR A 318 23.85 16.93 21.70
C THR A 318 24.53 16.56 20.40
N ASP A 319 24.98 15.32 20.30
CA ASP A 319 25.76 14.82 19.17
C ASP A 319 24.92 14.62 17.89
N THR A 320 23.68 14.16 18.04
CA THR A 320 22.80 13.83 16.92
C THR A 320 21.80 14.93 16.57
N GLY A 321 21.56 15.87 17.48
CA GLY A 321 20.49 16.86 17.33
C GLY A 321 19.07 16.28 17.39
N VAL A 322 18.92 15.01 17.79
CA VAL A 322 17.62 14.34 17.93
C VAL A 322 17.12 14.51 19.37
N PRO A 323 15.84 14.87 19.58
CA PRO A 323 15.24 14.83 20.92
C PRO A 323 15.35 13.44 21.54
N VAL A 324 15.84 13.36 22.78
CA VAL A 324 15.96 12.11 23.53
C VAL A 324 15.12 12.21 24.78
N TYR A 325 14.26 11.23 24.99
CA TYR A 325 13.41 11.10 26.17
C TYR A 325 13.84 9.88 26.97
N LEU A 326 13.69 9.96 28.29
CA LEU A 326 13.95 8.85 29.20
C LEU A 326 12.64 8.26 29.72
N ALA A 327 12.58 6.95 29.73
CA ALA A 327 11.51 6.18 30.36
C ALA A 327 12.13 5.09 31.23
N HIS A 328 11.41 4.65 32.26
CA HIS A 328 11.85 3.56 33.10
C HIS A 328 10.90 2.36 33.02
N ILE A 329 11.44 1.18 33.31
CA ILE A 329 10.72 -0.08 33.50
C ILE A 329 10.88 -0.56 34.92
#